data_cf0316bcfe00ef22e14f2d964d4589c9
#
_entry.id   cf0316bcfe00ef22e14f2d964d4589c9
#
_cell.length_a   1.000
_cell.length_b   1.000
_cell.length_c   1.000
_cell.angle_alpha   90.00
_cell.angle_beta   90.00
_cell.angle_gamma   90.00
#
_symmetry.space_group_name_H-M   'P 1'
#
loop_
_entity.id
_entity.type
_entity.pdbx_description
1 polymer ?
#
loop_
_entity_poly.entity_id
_entity_poly.type
_entity_poly.pdbx_seq_one_letter_code
_entity_poly.pdbx_strand_id
1 'polypeptide(L)'
;MKFVYGKDVSIHMLDNWLYPHEHDNVLRHCEQAKYTYGEKDDENVAPTGMSAEIKSSELIYRFLYEKTQPLVPDLCLVRMYVNLFAPNEVPYFHTDADQGMTFLYYPHK
;
A
#
# COMPACT_ATOMS: atom_id res chain seq x y z
N MET A 1 -10.64 -0.18 -14.67
CA MET A 1 -10.37 -1.44 -15.40
C MET A 1 -10.23 -2.59 -14.40
N LYS A 2 -10.75 -3.74 -14.72
CA LYS A 2 -10.70 -4.91 -13.84
C LYS A 2 -9.95 -6.04 -14.51
N PHE A 3 -8.97 -6.63 -13.81
CA PHE A 3 -8.25 -7.82 -14.25
C PHE A 3 -8.60 -8.98 -13.32
N VAL A 4 -8.75 -10.17 -13.88
CA VAL A 4 -9.05 -11.39 -13.13
C VAL A 4 -7.90 -12.38 -13.33
N TYR A 5 -7.33 -12.84 -12.22
CA TYR A 5 -6.25 -13.82 -12.21
C TYR A 5 -6.70 -15.04 -11.40
N GLY A 6 -6.72 -16.21 -12.04
CA GLY A 6 -7.17 -17.40 -11.37
C GLY A 6 -8.65 -17.36 -11.03
N LYS A 7 -9.05 -18.19 -10.07
CA LYS A 7 -10.45 -18.42 -9.74
C LYS A 7 -11.06 -17.29 -8.88
N ASP A 8 -10.32 -16.78 -7.92
CA ASP A 8 -10.85 -15.91 -6.87
C ASP A 8 -10.07 -14.62 -6.69
N VAL A 9 -9.17 -14.30 -7.63
CA VAL A 9 -8.33 -13.11 -7.56
C VAL A 9 -8.75 -12.13 -8.64
N SER A 10 -9.07 -10.90 -8.26
CA SER A 10 -9.36 -9.82 -9.18
C SER A 10 -8.52 -8.59 -8.84
N ILE A 11 -8.06 -7.89 -9.87
CA ILE A 11 -7.30 -6.66 -9.74
C ILE A 11 -8.10 -5.55 -10.40
N HIS A 12 -8.31 -4.47 -9.66
CA HIS A 12 -8.99 -3.27 -10.14
C HIS A 12 -7.97 -2.14 -10.20
N MET A 13 -7.93 -1.41 -11.28
CA MET A 13 -7.04 -0.26 -11.44
C MET A 13 -7.86 1.01 -11.51
N LEU A 14 -7.42 2.02 -10.76
CA LEU A 14 -8.03 3.34 -10.72
C LEU A 14 -6.99 4.37 -11.12
N ASP A 15 -7.19 5.00 -12.27
CA ASP A 15 -6.33 6.09 -12.71
C ASP A 15 -6.83 7.41 -12.14
N ASN A 16 -5.90 8.30 -11.81
CA ASN A 16 -6.22 9.64 -11.33
C ASN A 16 -7.13 9.64 -10.10
N TRP A 17 -6.92 8.69 -9.21
CA TRP A 17 -7.72 8.51 -8.01
C TRP A 17 -7.62 9.71 -7.05
N LEU A 18 -6.43 10.30 -6.92
CA LEU A 18 -6.22 11.49 -6.10
C LEU A 18 -6.12 12.74 -6.96
N TYR A 19 -6.62 13.85 -6.44
CA TYR A 19 -6.37 15.16 -7.05
C TYR A 19 -4.88 15.50 -6.91
N PRO A 20 -4.35 16.41 -7.78
CA PRO A 20 -2.93 16.75 -7.73
C PRO A 20 -2.42 17.19 -6.35
N HIS A 21 -3.18 18.03 -5.64
CA HIS A 21 -2.76 18.49 -4.30
C HIS A 21 -2.80 17.34 -3.28
N GLU A 22 -3.72 16.41 -3.42
CA GLU A 22 -3.80 15.22 -2.57
C GLU A 22 -2.62 14.30 -2.81
N HIS A 23 -2.29 14.08 -4.07
CA HIS A 23 -1.12 13.31 -4.47
C HIS A 23 0.16 13.92 -3.90
N ASP A 24 0.33 15.24 -4.00
CA ASP A 24 1.50 15.93 -3.48
C ASP A 24 1.64 15.75 -1.96
N ASN A 25 0.53 15.75 -1.24
CA ASN A 25 0.55 15.52 0.20
C ASN A 25 0.97 14.08 0.55
N VAL A 26 0.48 13.10 -0.19
CA VAL A 26 0.88 11.70 0.00
C VAL A 26 2.35 11.52 -0.32
N LEU A 27 2.82 12.09 -1.43
CA LEU A 27 4.22 12.00 -1.83
C LEU A 27 5.13 12.61 -0.78
N ARG A 28 4.77 13.80 -0.26
CA ARG A 28 5.54 14.46 0.79
C ARG A 28 5.62 13.60 2.05
N HIS A 29 4.52 12.97 2.43
CA HIS A 29 4.52 12.05 3.57
C HIS A 29 5.50 10.90 3.34
N CYS A 30 5.48 10.31 2.14
CA CYS A 30 6.39 9.21 1.79
C CYS A 30 7.85 9.65 1.82
N GLU A 31 8.15 10.87 1.37
CA GLU A 31 9.52 11.40 1.38
C GLU A 31 10.03 11.70 2.79
N GLN A 32 9.14 12.01 3.72
CA GLN A 32 9.49 12.37 5.10
C GLN A 32 9.32 11.22 6.09
N ALA A 33 8.83 10.07 5.65
CA ALA A 33 8.59 8.94 6.52
C ALA A 33 9.90 8.37 7.08
N LYS A 34 9.81 7.82 8.29
CA LYS A 34 10.95 7.16 8.93
C LYS A 34 10.89 5.67 8.64
N TYR A 35 11.61 5.27 7.62
CA TYR A 35 11.62 3.89 7.18
C TYR A 35 12.51 3.03 8.07
N THR A 36 12.08 1.79 8.29
CA THR A 36 12.86 0.78 9.00
C THR A 36 13.07 -0.43 8.11
N TYR A 37 14.20 -1.11 8.31
CA TYR A 37 14.55 -2.32 7.61
C TYR A 37 14.20 -3.53 8.47
N GLY A 38 13.84 -4.64 7.84
CA GLY A 38 13.56 -5.88 8.56
C GLY A 38 12.23 -6.52 8.25
N GLU A 39 11.37 -5.86 7.47
CA GLU A 39 10.13 -6.47 7.01
C GLU A 39 10.45 -7.61 6.05
N LYS A 40 9.85 -8.77 6.27
CA LYS A 40 10.09 -9.96 5.46
C LYS A 40 8.88 -10.33 4.64
N ASP A 41 9.10 -10.76 3.40
CA ASP A 41 8.05 -11.31 2.55
C ASP A 41 7.62 -12.70 3.05
N ASP A 42 8.55 -13.44 3.63
CA ASP A 42 8.34 -14.77 4.19
C ASP A 42 9.34 -14.98 5.33
N GLU A 43 9.02 -15.84 6.30
CA GLU A 43 9.89 -16.10 7.45
C GLU A 43 11.25 -16.68 7.03
N ASN A 44 11.30 -17.37 5.90
CA ASN A 44 12.48 -18.09 5.43
C ASN A 44 13.34 -17.31 4.46
N VAL A 45 13.01 -16.05 4.17
CA VAL A 45 13.76 -15.21 3.23
C VAL A 45 14.29 -13.97 3.92
N ALA A 46 15.35 -13.40 3.36
CA ALA A 46 15.90 -12.15 3.86
C ALA A 46 14.92 -11.00 3.64
N PRO A 47 14.93 -9.98 4.51
CA PRO A 47 14.10 -8.80 4.30
C PRO A 47 14.46 -8.09 3.00
N THR A 48 13.45 -7.56 2.30
CA THR A 48 13.64 -6.71 1.12
C THR A 48 12.93 -5.38 1.35
N GLY A 49 13.58 -4.30 0.93
CA GLY A 49 13.03 -2.97 1.08
C GLY A 49 12.99 -2.48 2.51
N MET A 50 12.38 -1.34 2.68
CA MET A 50 12.12 -0.72 3.97
C MET A 50 10.65 -0.34 4.05
N SER A 51 10.13 -0.21 5.26
CA SER A 51 8.73 0.17 5.45
C SER A 51 8.59 1.18 6.58
N ALA A 52 7.51 1.96 6.49
CA ALA A 52 7.11 2.90 7.53
C ALA A 52 5.61 2.74 7.76
N GLU A 53 5.24 2.39 8.99
CA GLU A 53 3.83 2.27 9.33
C GLU A 53 3.17 3.65 9.33
N ILE A 54 1.93 3.71 8.85
CA ILE A 54 1.08 4.89 9.00
C ILE A 54 0.09 4.58 10.12
N LYS A 55 0.25 5.29 11.24
CA LYS A 55 -0.56 5.04 12.43
C LYS A 55 -1.94 5.68 12.31
N SER A 56 -2.91 5.08 12.97
CA SER A 56 -4.29 5.57 12.96
C SER A 56 -4.45 6.98 13.53
N SER A 57 -3.48 7.45 14.30
CA SER A 57 -3.47 8.81 14.85
C SER A 57 -3.02 9.87 13.85
N GLU A 58 -2.45 9.48 12.71
CA GLU A 58 -1.94 10.42 11.70
C GLU A 58 -3.05 10.89 10.78
N LEU A 59 -2.99 12.16 10.38
CA LEU A 59 -4.00 12.75 9.49
C LEU A 59 -4.06 12.03 8.14
N ILE A 60 -2.91 11.62 7.61
CA ILE A 60 -2.88 10.91 6.33
C ILE A 60 -3.60 9.57 6.40
N TYR A 61 -3.56 8.90 7.55
CA TYR A 61 -4.29 7.66 7.75
C TYR A 61 -5.79 7.88 7.55
N ARG A 62 -6.34 8.88 8.23
CA ARG A 62 -7.77 9.21 8.13
C ARG A 62 -8.12 9.60 6.69
N PHE A 63 -7.30 10.43 6.07
CA PHE A 63 -7.54 10.89 4.71
C PHE A 63 -7.62 9.71 3.74
N LEU A 64 -6.63 8.81 3.76
CA LEU A 64 -6.60 7.67 2.86
C LEU A 64 -7.70 6.67 3.19
N TYR A 65 -7.99 6.46 4.46
CA TYR A 65 -9.11 5.62 4.88
C TYR A 65 -10.44 6.13 4.31
N GLU A 66 -10.71 7.42 4.47
CA GLU A 66 -11.94 8.02 3.98
C GLU A 66 -12.05 7.99 2.46
N LYS A 67 -10.93 8.05 1.76
CA LYS A 67 -10.90 7.95 0.29
C LYS A 67 -11.15 6.52 -0.20
N THR A 68 -10.69 5.52 0.53
CA THR A 68 -10.83 4.12 0.12
C THR A 68 -12.15 3.49 0.57
N GLN A 69 -12.70 3.92 1.71
CA GLN A 69 -13.88 3.30 2.31
C GLN A 69 -15.07 3.20 1.34
N PRO A 70 -15.40 4.22 0.54
CA PRO A 70 -16.52 4.10 -0.41
C PRO A 70 -16.31 3.02 -1.47
N LEU A 71 -15.06 2.66 -1.77
CA LEU A 71 -14.73 1.63 -2.76
C LEU A 71 -14.88 0.22 -2.19
N VAL A 72 -14.76 0.09 -0.87
CA VAL A 72 -14.78 -1.22 -0.19
C VAL A 72 -15.59 -1.11 1.11
N PRO A 73 -16.89 -0.76 1.03
CA PRO A 73 -17.69 -0.42 2.21
C PRO A 73 -17.84 -1.56 3.21
N ASP A 74 -17.69 -2.81 2.78
CA ASP A 74 -17.86 -3.97 3.65
C ASP A 74 -16.55 -4.45 4.27
N LEU A 75 -15.45 -3.73 4.05
CA LEU A 75 -14.14 -4.13 4.57
C LEU A 75 -13.67 -3.19 5.66
N CYS A 76 -12.97 -3.77 6.64
CA CYS A 76 -12.31 -3.02 7.70
C CYS A 76 -10.84 -2.87 7.37
N LEU A 77 -10.27 -1.69 7.62
CA LEU A 77 -8.85 -1.46 7.44
C LEU A 77 -8.07 -2.17 8.54
N VAL A 78 -7.14 -3.03 8.16
CA VAL A 78 -6.30 -3.78 9.10
C VAL A 78 -5.02 -3.00 9.40
N ARG A 79 -4.31 -2.57 8.36
CA ARG A 79 -3.09 -1.78 8.54
C ARG A 79 -2.79 -0.94 7.30
N MET A 80 -1.99 0.10 7.50
CA MET A 80 -1.55 0.99 6.44
C MET A 80 -0.06 1.25 6.63
N TYR A 81 0.70 1.19 5.53
CA TYR A 81 2.14 1.44 5.59
C TYR A 81 2.67 1.82 4.21
N VAL A 82 3.88 2.36 4.21
CA VAL A 82 4.59 2.74 2.98
C VAL A 82 5.77 1.80 2.80
N ASN A 83 5.95 1.31 1.59
CA ASN A 83 7.13 0.51 1.22
C ASN A 83 8.10 1.36 0.41
N LEU A 84 9.38 1.17 0.67
CA LEU A 84 10.46 1.81 -0.07
C LEU A 84 11.46 0.74 -0.51
N PHE A 85 11.67 0.64 -1.83
CA PHE A 85 12.64 -0.28 -2.42
C PHE A 85 13.74 0.51 -3.10
N ALA A 86 14.98 0.02 -2.97
CA ALA A 86 16.10 0.57 -3.73
C ALA A 86 15.98 0.16 -5.20
N PRO A 87 16.61 0.92 -6.13
CA PRO A 87 16.68 0.49 -7.52
C PRO A 87 17.29 -0.91 -7.63
N ASN A 88 16.69 -1.76 -8.46
CA ASN A 88 17.10 -3.16 -8.67
C ASN A 88 16.84 -4.11 -7.50
N GLU A 89 16.22 -3.63 -6.44
CA GLU A 89 15.78 -4.49 -5.34
C GLU A 89 14.47 -5.16 -5.73
N VAL A 90 14.41 -6.49 -5.66
CA VAL A 90 13.25 -7.27 -6.08
C VAL A 90 12.70 -8.03 -4.88
N PRO A 91 11.45 -7.76 -4.48
CA PRO A 91 10.81 -8.53 -3.40
C PRO A 91 10.47 -9.94 -3.87
N TYR A 92 10.32 -10.84 -2.91
CA TYR A 92 9.88 -12.20 -3.18
C TYR A 92 8.37 -12.24 -3.42
N PHE A 93 7.91 -13.22 -4.19
CA PHE A 93 6.49 -13.46 -4.33
C PHE A 93 5.91 -13.93 -3.00
N HIS A 94 4.78 -13.36 -2.62
CA HIS A 94 4.11 -13.69 -1.37
C HIS A 94 2.64 -13.28 -1.43
N THR A 95 1.87 -13.70 -0.43
CA THR A 95 0.51 -13.22 -0.23
C THR A 95 0.46 -12.45 1.08
N ASP A 96 -0.28 -11.32 1.07
CA ASP A 96 -0.43 -10.48 2.26
C ASP A 96 -1.46 -11.06 3.23
N ALA A 97 -2.49 -11.71 2.69
CA ALA A 97 -3.55 -12.31 3.48
C ALA A 97 -4.28 -13.37 2.65
N ASP A 98 -4.87 -14.35 3.33
CA ASP A 98 -5.67 -15.38 2.66
C ASP A 98 -7.00 -14.83 2.18
N GLN A 99 -7.54 -13.82 2.87
CA GLN A 99 -8.81 -13.19 2.54
C GLN A 99 -8.68 -11.67 2.66
N GLY A 100 -9.56 -10.97 1.95
CA GLY A 100 -9.59 -9.52 2.01
C GLY A 100 -9.04 -8.88 0.75
N MET A 101 -8.59 -7.63 0.90
CA MET A 101 -8.13 -6.82 -0.23
C MET A 101 -6.91 -6.01 0.19
N THR A 102 -5.97 -5.88 -0.73
CA THR A 102 -4.84 -4.96 -0.60
C THR A 102 -5.06 -3.80 -1.55
N PHE A 103 -4.97 -2.59 -1.03
CA PHE A 103 -5.05 -1.36 -1.80
C PHE A 103 -3.64 -0.78 -1.93
N LEU A 104 -3.16 -0.63 -3.16
CA LEU A 104 -1.82 -0.13 -3.43
C LEU A 104 -1.91 1.21 -4.15
N TYR A 105 -1.17 2.19 -3.67
CA TYR A 105 -1.01 3.48 -4.32
C TYR A 105 0.47 3.72 -4.62
N TYR A 106 0.76 4.09 -5.86
CA TYR A 106 2.13 4.34 -6.31
C TYR A 106 2.34 5.85 -6.50
N PRO A 107 2.96 6.54 -5.52
CA PRO A 107 3.19 7.99 -5.64
C PRO A 107 4.29 8.33 -6.65
N HIS A 108 5.20 7.42 -6.93
CA HIS A 108 6.24 7.59 -7.96
C HIS A 108 5.89 6.79 -9.20
N LYS A 109 6.23 7.37 -10.35
CA LYS A 109 6.06 6.68 -11.62
C LYS A 109 7.28 5.83 -11.95
#